data_4c2142dbaec580ada194ec37e8c76faa
#
_entry.id   4c2142dbaec580ada194ec37e8c76faa
#
_cell.length_a   1.000
_cell.length_b   1.000
_cell.length_c   1.000
_cell.angle_alpha   90.00
_cell.angle_beta   90.00
_cell.angle_gamma   90.00
#
_symmetry.space_group_name_H-M   'P 1'
#
loop_
_entity.id
_entity.type
_entity.pdbx_description
1 polymer ?
#
loop_
_entity_poly.entity_id
_entity_poly.type
_entity_poly.pdbx_seq_one_letter_code
_entity_poly.pdbx_strand_id
1 'polypeptide(L)'
;MHLWQDWIGLLQDILHVMAVNWGLGTGLAVIVLTTGVRASLIPLTWSLAYRAALRQAKLAKLAPALKLIREQHATDRHAQMQKTLELHRQHGLSMADGKGLLGALLQMPVIYGLYKALSSGVGATAFLWIRNLARPDRILAVLAAISTAAAMAAAPHMSEQARLMIILVPAILCFVAALHFSSGVALYWITTNLFSAAQALALRHTLRRAGTA
;
A
#
# COMPACT_ATOMS: atom_id res chain seq x y z
N MET A 1 -7.55 -24.99 10.16
CA MET A 1 -8.35 -23.83 10.68
C MET A 1 -7.72 -23.20 11.92
N HIS A 2 -6.90 -23.94 12.71
CA HIS A 2 -6.26 -23.45 13.94
C HIS A 2 -5.27 -22.29 13.72
N LEU A 3 -4.34 -22.39 12.78
CA LEU A 3 -3.31 -21.37 12.50
C LEU A 3 -3.86 -19.96 12.30
N TRP A 4 -5.07 -19.86 11.71
CA TRP A 4 -5.69 -18.57 11.47
C TRP A 4 -6.30 -17.96 12.74
N GLN A 5 -6.89 -18.79 13.58
CA GLN A 5 -7.40 -18.35 14.88
C GLN A 5 -6.26 -17.98 15.83
N ASP A 6 -5.17 -18.76 15.83
CA ASP A 6 -3.98 -18.49 16.61
C ASP A 6 -3.34 -17.14 16.21
N TRP A 7 -3.30 -16.82 14.90
CA TRP A 7 -2.84 -15.53 14.40
C TRP A 7 -3.69 -14.36 14.89
N ILE A 8 -5.03 -14.51 14.83
CA ILE A 8 -5.96 -13.47 15.32
C ILE A 8 -5.78 -13.32 16.83
N GLY A 9 -5.72 -14.41 17.57
CA GLY A 9 -5.48 -14.41 19.02
C GLY A 9 -4.18 -13.70 19.39
N LEU A 10 -3.09 -14.01 18.71
CA LEU A 10 -1.81 -13.34 18.90
C LEU A 10 -1.89 -11.82 18.70
N LEU A 11 -2.56 -11.37 17.64
CA LEU A 11 -2.76 -9.93 17.40
C LEU A 11 -3.61 -9.28 18.49
N GLN A 12 -4.64 -9.98 18.99
CA GLN A 12 -5.49 -9.50 20.09
C GLN A 12 -4.68 -9.36 21.38
N ASP A 13 -3.88 -10.36 21.71
CA ASP A 13 -3.05 -10.37 22.92
C ASP A 13 -2.00 -9.25 22.87
N ILE A 14 -1.32 -9.08 21.73
CA ILE A 14 -0.35 -8.00 21.56
C ILE A 14 -1.04 -6.62 21.70
N LEU A 15 -2.17 -6.42 21.04
CA LEU A 15 -2.91 -5.15 21.14
C LEU A 15 -3.41 -4.92 22.57
N HIS A 16 -3.88 -5.96 23.25
CA HIS A 16 -4.34 -5.86 24.63
C HIS A 16 -3.19 -5.49 25.58
N VAL A 17 -2.06 -6.18 25.48
CA VAL A 17 -0.87 -5.87 26.28
C VAL A 17 -0.41 -4.43 26.05
N MET A 18 -0.34 -3.98 24.81
CA MET A 18 0.09 -2.62 24.48
C MET A 18 -0.92 -1.59 24.95
N ALA A 19 -2.23 -1.85 24.74
CA ALA A 19 -3.28 -0.90 25.08
C ALA A 19 -3.50 -0.77 26.57
N VAL A 20 -3.49 -1.88 27.32
CA VAL A 20 -3.85 -1.93 28.74
C VAL A 20 -2.60 -1.94 29.63
N ASN A 21 -1.70 -2.91 29.44
CA ASN A 21 -0.54 -3.08 30.36
C ASN A 21 0.48 -1.95 30.18
N TRP A 22 0.67 -1.46 28.94
CA TRP A 22 1.58 -0.32 28.69
C TRP A 22 0.84 1.03 28.75
N GLY A 23 -0.49 1.04 28.94
CA GLY A 23 -1.28 2.24 29.07
C GLY A 23 -1.40 3.10 27.80
N LEU A 24 -1.06 2.54 26.62
CA LEU A 24 -1.08 3.32 25.36
C LEU A 24 -2.50 3.63 24.86
N GLY A 25 -3.49 2.82 25.28
CA GLY A 25 -4.81 2.85 24.66
C GLY A 25 -4.80 2.19 23.27
N THR A 26 -5.96 1.68 22.83
CA THR A 26 -6.06 0.85 21.60
C THR A 26 -5.62 1.59 20.34
N GLY A 27 -5.97 2.86 20.19
CA GLY A 27 -5.62 3.63 18.99
C GLY A 27 -4.12 3.79 18.79
N LEU A 28 -3.40 4.16 19.86
CA LEU A 28 -1.95 4.29 19.81
C LEU A 28 -1.28 2.92 19.69
N ALA A 29 -1.82 1.89 20.34
CA ALA A 29 -1.32 0.52 20.19
C ALA A 29 -1.36 0.04 18.73
N VAL A 30 -2.44 0.32 17.98
CA VAL A 30 -2.54 0.02 16.55
C VAL A 30 -1.45 0.75 15.76
N ILE A 31 -1.24 2.05 16.02
CA ILE A 31 -0.22 2.85 15.34
C ILE A 31 1.19 2.31 15.62
N VAL A 32 1.52 2.05 16.89
CA VAL A 32 2.85 1.58 17.29
C VAL A 32 3.12 0.17 16.74
N LEU A 33 2.15 -0.74 16.86
CA LEU A 33 2.26 -2.08 16.31
C LEU A 33 2.48 -2.04 14.79
N THR A 34 1.67 -1.26 14.07
CA THR A 34 1.79 -1.10 12.62
C THR A 34 3.16 -0.56 12.22
N THR A 35 3.62 0.47 12.92
CA THR A 35 4.93 1.09 12.67
C THR A 35 6.06 0.11 12.97
N GLY A 36 5.99 -0.64 14.06
CA GLY A 36 6.97 -1.65 14.43
C GLY A 36 7.08 -2.76 13.37
N VAL A 37 5.95 -3.33 12.95
CA VAL A 37 5.91 -4.34 11.88
C VAL A 37 6.46 -3.78 10.57
N ARG A 38 6.08 -2.56 10.20
CA ARG A 38 6.59 -1.91 8.98
C ARG A 38 8.10 -1.64 9.06
N ALA A 39 8.58 -1.20 10.21
CA ALA A 39 10.01 -0.95 10.43
C ALA A 39 10.83 -2.24 10.34
N SER A 40 10.37 -3.35 10.92
CA SER A 40 11.05 -4.65 10.83
C SER A 40 11.10 -5.20 9.40
N LEU A 41 10.12 -4.84 8.56
CA LEU A 41 10.05 -5.24 7.16
C LEU A 41 10.81 -4.29 6.20
N ILE A 42 11.40 -3.18 6.69
CA ILE A 42 12.14 -2.24 5.84
C ILE A 42 13.18 -2.92 4.94
N PRO A 43 14.07 -3.83 5.43
CA PRO A 43 15.11 -4.41 4.58
C PRO A 43 14.53 -5.12 3.35
N LEU A 44 13.43 -5.86 3.57
CA LEU A 44 12.74 -6.57 2.49
C LEU A 44 12.00 -5.61 1.56
N THR A 45 11.18 -4.72 2.12
CA THR A 45 10.35 -3.80 1.33
C THR A 45 11.18 -2.76 0.58
N TRP A 46 12.33 -2.34 1.14
CA TRP A 46 13.26 -1.44 0.48
C TRP A 46 13.85 -2.07 -0.79
N SER A 47 14.36 -3.31 -0.69
CA SER A 47 14.93 -4.00 -1.86
C SER A 47 13.90 -4.21 -2.97
N LEU A 48 12.66 -4.55 -2.60
CA LEU A 48 11.56 -4.71 -3.55
C LEU A 48 11.19 -3.36 -4.20
N ALA A 49 11.06 -2.30 -3.41
CA ALA A 49 10.73 -0.96 -3.90
C ALA A 49 11.84 -0.39 -4.81
N TYR A 50 13.11 -0.60 -4.46
CA TYR A 50 14.25 -0.17 -5.29
C TYR A 50 14.23 -0.85 -6.66
N ARG A 51 14.05 -2.19 -6.69
CA ARG A 51 13.94 -2.94 -7.95
C ARG A 51 12.72 -2.52 -8.78
N ALA A 52 11.58 -2.27 -8.13
CA ALA A 52 10.38 -1.78 -8.80
C ALA A 52 10.61 -0.39 -9.41
N ALA A 53 11.30 0.52 -8.70
CA ALA A 53 11.63 1.85 -9.21
C ALA A 53 12.57 1.80 -10.42
N LEU A 54 13.62 0.96 -10.39
CA LEU A 54 14.52 0.76 -11.54
C LEU A 54 13.77 0.19 -12.75
N ARG A 55 12.87 -0.76 -12.52
CA ARG A 55 12.02 -1.31 -13.58
C ARG A 55 11.13 -0.24 -14.19
N GLN A 56 10.51 0.59 -13.35
CA GLN A 56 9.63 1.66 -13.80
C GLN A 56 10.38 2.74 -14.59
N ALA A 57 11.62 3.05 -14.19
CA ALA A 57 12.51 3.93 -14.96
C ALA A 57 12.82 3.35 -16.36
N LYS A 58 13.07 2.04 -16.47
CA LYS A 58 13.23 1.36 -17.75
C LYS A 58 11.97 1.44 -18.62
N LEU A 59 10.79 1.18 -18.02
CA LEU A 59 9.51 1.28 -18.73
C LEU A 59 9.23 2.71 -19.22
N ALA A 60 9.58 3.72 -18.42
CA ALA A 60 9.42 5.13 -18.82
C ALA A 60 10.28 5.47 -20.06
N LYS A 61 11.50 4.92 -20.17
CA LYS A 61 12.33 5.07 -21.37
C LYS A 61 11.75 4.41 -22.62
N LEU A 62 10.95 3.34 -22.44
CA LEU A 62 10.28 2.63 -23.53
C LEU A 62 8.91 3.22 -23.89
N ALA A 63 8.42 4.20 -23.12
CA ALA A 63 7.11 4.81 -23.35
C ALA A 63 6.91 5.33 -24.78
N PRO A 64 7.87 6.04 -25.44
CA PRO A 64 7.72 6.48 -26.82
C PRO A 64 7.61 5.30 -27.80
N ALA A 65 8.40 4.24 -27.64
CA ALA A 65 8.33 3.06 -28.50
C ALA A 65 7.00 2.30 -28.32
N LEU A 66 6.51 2.20 -27.09
CA LEU A 66 5.19 1.61 -26.78
C LEU A 66 4.05 2.43 -27.40
N LYS A 67 4.18 3.76 -27.44
CA LYS A 67 3.22 4.64 -28.10
C LYS A 67 3.17 4.39 -29.59
N LEU A 68 4.33 4.31 -30.26
CA LEU A 68 4.43 3.99 -31.69
C LEU A 68 3.81 2.63 -32.04
N ILE A 69 4.08 1.59 -31.23
CA ILE A 69 3.47 0.26 -31.43
C ILE A 69 1.94 0.35 -31.34
N ARG A 70 1.42 1.14 -30.40
CA ARG A 70 -0.02 1.33 -30.22
C ARG A 70 -0.66 2.06 -31.39
N GLU A 71 0.01 3.06 -31.95
CA GLU A 71 -0.46 3.83 -33.12
C GLU A 71 -0.38 3.01 -34.41
N GLN A 72 0.71 2.27 -34.63
CA GLN A 72 0.91 1.43 -35.82
C GLN A 72 -0.03 0.22 -35.88
N HIS A 73 -0.43 -0.31 -34.73
CA HIS A 73 -1.28 -1.50 -34.62
C HIS A 73 -2.62 -1.18 -33.92
N ALA A 74 -3.19 0.02 -34.16
CA ALA A 74 -4.42 0.48 -33.51
C ALA A 74 -5.63 -0.45 -33.79
N THR A 75 -5.68 -1.07 -34.96
CA THR A 75 -6.76 -1.97 -35.39
C THR A 75 -6.50 -3.43 -35.09
N ASP A 76 -5.24 -3.83 -34.89
CA ASP A 76 -4.85 -5.22 -34.61
C ASP A 76 -4.29 -5.36 -33.18
N ARG A 77 -5.19 -5.70 -32.26
CA ARG A 77 -4.82 -5.92 -30.85
C ARG A 77 -3.85 -7.09 -30.64
N HIS A 78 -3.90 -8.10 -31.52
CA HIS A 78 -3.02 -9.26 -31.40
C HIS A 78 -1.58 -8.89 -31.79
N ALA A 79 -1.40 -8.23 -32.92
CA ALA A 79 -0.10 -7.71 -33.35
C ALA A 79 0.45 -6.68 -32.35
N GLN A 80 -0.38 -5.80 -31.82
CA GLN A 80 0.00 -4.85 -30.77
C GLN A 80 0.54 -5.55 -29.52
N MET A 81 -0.16 -6.59 -29.04
CA MET A 81 0.26 -7.37 -27.89
C MET A 81 1.57 -8.09 -28.14
N GLN A 82 1.72 -8.75 -29.31
CA GLN A 82 2.96 -9.44 -29.67
C GLN A 82 4.16 -8.49 -29.72
N LYS A 83 4.01 -7.33 -30.38
CA LYS A 83 5.08 -6.33 -30.48
C LYS A 83 5.42 -5.74 -29.11
N THR A 84 4.43 -5.52 -28.26
CA THR A 84 4.65 -5.07 -26.87
C THR A 84 5.41 -6.11 -26.08
N LEU A 85 5.05 -7.39 -26.18
CA LEU A 85 5.75 -8.51 -25.52
C LEU A 85 7.19 -8.63 -26.00
N GLU A 86 7.41 -8.55 -27.32
CA GLU A 86 8.73 -8.60 -27.93
C GLU A 86 9.63 -7.47 -27.42
N LEU A 87 9.12 -6.22 -27.38
CA LEU A 87 9.84 -5.06 -26.86
C LEU A 87 10.22 -5.25 -25.38
N HIS A 88 9.28 -5.73 -24.55
CA HIS A 88 9.55 -6.00 -23.14
C HIS A 88 10.63 -7.09 -22.97
N ARG A 89 10.54 -8.17 -23.77
CA ARG A 89 11.51 -9.28 -23.75
C ARG A 89 12.91 -8.83 -24.14
N GLN A 90 13.04 -8.02 -25.20
CA GLN A 90 14.31 -7.45 -25.66
C GLN A 90 15.02 -6.60 -24.57
N HIS A 91 14.23 -5.93 -23.71
CA HIS A 91 14.75 -5.10 -22.63
C HIS A 91 14.79 -5.83 -21.27
N GLY A 92 14.59 -7.15 -21.24
CA GLY A 92 14.63 -7.95 -20.02
C GLY A 92 13.52 -7.61 -19.01
N LEU A 93 12.37 -7.12 -19.51
CA LEU A 93 11.21 -6.77 -18.68
C LEU A 93 10.16 -7.89 -18.74
N SER A 94 9.75 -8.39 -17.60
CA SER A 94 8.62 -9.33 -17.48
C SER A 94 7.30 -8.57 -17.47
N MET A 95 6.29 -9.06 -18.21
CA MET A 95 4.93 -8.48 -18.18
C MET A 95 4.21 -8.74 -16.84
N ALA A 96 4.49 -9.86 -16.20
CA ALA A 96 3.88 -10.24 -14.93
C ALA A 96 4.82 -9.88 -13.77
N ASP A 97 4.42 -8.94 -12.95
CA ASP A 97 5.11 -8.64 -11.69
C ASP A 97 4.46 -9.39 -10.53
N GLY A 98 4.74 -10.70 -10.44
CA GLY A 98 4.24 -11.54 -9.33
C GLY A 98 4.66 -11.03 -7.94
N LYS A 99 5.68 -10.16 -7.86
CA LYS A 99 6.18 -9.60 -6.60
C LYS A 99 5.26 -8.51 -6.05
N GLY A 100 4.61 -7.74 -6.92
CA GLY A 100 3.58 -6.78 -6.50
C GLY A 100 2.35 -7.48 -5.94
N LEU A 101 1.92 -8.58 -6.57
CA LEU A 101 0.83 -9.42 -6.08
C LEU A 101 1.18 -10.08 -4.74
N LEU A 102 2.42 -10.54 -4.56
CA LEU A 102 2.88 -11.11 -3.30
C LEU A 102 2.79 -10.08 -2.15
N GLY A 103 3.16 -8.82 -2.39
CA GLY A 103 3.02 -7.74 -1.40
C GLY A 103 1.56 -7.52 -1.00
N ALA A 104 0.63 -7.53 -1.95
CA ALA A 104 -0.81 -7.41 -1.67
C ALA A 104 -1.35 -8.63 -0.89
N LEU A 105 -0.92 -9.83 -1.24
CA LEU A 105 -1.31 -11.06 -0.53
C LEU A 105 -0.81 -11.09 0.92
N LEU A 106 0.40 -10.62 1.18
CA LEU A 106 0.95 -10.50 2.54
C LEU A 106 0.20 -9.47 3.40
N GLN A 107 -0.42 -8.48 2.76
CA GLN A 107 -1.20 -7.45 3.45
C GLN A 107 -2.56 -7.99 3.96
N MET A 108 -3.19 -8.92 3.23
CA MET A 108 -4.54 -9.42 3.56
C MET A 108 -4.66 -10.06 4.95
N PRO A 109 -3.74 -10.95 5.38
CA PRO A 109 -3.77 -11.51 6.73
C PRO A 109 -3.70 -10.45 7.83
N VAL A 110 -2.93 -9.39 7.61
CA VAL A 110 -2.76 -8.30 8.60
C VAL A 110 -4.04 -7.47 8.70
N ILE A 111 -4.62 -7.07 7.57
CA ILE A 111 -5.87 -6.28 7.53
C ILE A 111 -7.00 -7.08 8.19
N TYR A 112 -7.16 -8.34 7.79
CA TYR A 112 -8.24 -9.17 8.32
C TYR A 112 -8.03 -9.50 9.80
N GLY A 113 -6.80 -9.80 10.22
CA GLY A 113 -6.46 -10.06 11.61
C GLY A 113 -6.76 -8.85 12.50
N LEU A 114 -6.35 -7.65 12.09
CA LEU A 114 -6.67 -6.39 12.78
C LEU A 114 -8.18 -6.12 12.80
N TYR A 115 -8.87 -6.31 11.68
CA TYR A 115 -10.32 -6.14 11.63
C TYR A 115 -11.03 -7.05 12.66
N LYS A 116 -10.65 -8.32 12.72
CA LYS A 116 -11.20 -9.28 13.69
C LYS A 116 -10.83 -8.91 15.13
N ALA A 117 -9.56 -8.57 15.39
CA ALA A 117 -9.09 -8.18 16.71
C ALA A 117 -9.85 -6.95 17.26
N LEU A 118 -10.04 -5.94 16.41
CA LEU A 118 -10.75 -4.72 16.78
C LEU A 118 -12.28 -4.92 16.90
N SER A 119 -12.85 -5.86 16.14
CA SER A 119 -14.27 -6.17 16.20
C SER A 119 -14.67 -7.01 17.43
N SER A 120 -13.73 -7.67 18.09
CA SER A 120 -13.97 -8.57 19.24
C SER A 120 -13.94 -7.89 20.61
N GLY A 121 -14.15 -6.57 20.68
CA GLY A 121 -14.26 -5.83 21.93
C GLY A 121 -13.04 -4.98 22.33
N VAL A 122 -11.84 -5.31 21.86
CA VAL A 122 -10.62 -4.51 22.08
C VAL A 122 -10.76 -3.12 21.43
N GLY A 123 -11.57 -2.99 20.39
CA GLY A 123 -11.82 -1.75 19.67
C GLY A 123 -12.91 -0.84 20.27
N ALA A 124 -13.63 -1.26 21.32
CA ALA A 124 -14.69 -0.45 21.94
C ALA A 124 -14.13 0.68 22.85
N THR A 125 -13.03 1.30 22.45
CA THR A 125 -12.33 2.36 23.19
C THR A 125 -12.31 3.64 22.39
N ALA A 126 -12.20 4.77 23.10
CA ALA A 126 -12.06 6.09 22.48
C ALA A 126 -10.59 6.37 22.10
N PHE A 127 -10.39 7.15 21.04
CA PHE A 127 -9.08 7.65 20.63
C PHE A 127 -9.23 9.01 19.94
N LEU A 128 -8.56 10.04 20.45
CA LEU A 128 -8.70 11.42 19.99
C LEU A 128 -10.18 11.85 19.99
N TRP A 129 -10.72 12.23 18.83
CA TRP A 129 -12.14 12.59 18.65
C TRP A 129 -13.07 11.38 18.44
N ILE A 130 -12.52 10.19 18.26
CA ILE A 130 -13.26 8.97 17.93
C ILE A 130 -13.74 8.35 19.23
N ARG A 131 -15.06 8.27 19.39
CA ARG A 131 -15.67 7.70 20.61
C ARG A 131 -15.57 6.17 20.69
N ASN A 132 -15.47 5.52 19.54
CA ASN A 132 -15.44 4.06 19.46
C ASN A 132 -14.68 3.62 18.20
N LEU A 133 -13.48 3.06 18.38
CA LEU A 133 -12.63 2.57 17.29
C LEU A 133 -13.20 1.36 16.54
N ALA A 134 -14.19 0.65 17.11
CA ALA A 134 -14.88 -0.44 16.42
C ALA A 134 -15.88 0.05 15.38
N ARG A 135 -16.25 1.34 15.39
CA ARG A 135 -17.18 1.95 14.44
C ARG A 135 -16.47 2.74 13.37
N PRO A 136 -17.06 2.88 12.17
CA PRO A 136 -16.53 3.79 11.14
C PRO A 136 -16.56 5.26 11.59
N ASP A 137 -15.56 6.02 11.15
CA ASP A 137 -15.48 7.48 11.34
C ASP A 137 -15.23 8.17 10.00
N ARG A 138 -16.04 9.17 9.68
CA ARG A 138 -15.99 9.88 8.39
C ARG A 138 -14.72 10.70 8.23
N ILE A 139 -14.22 11.30 9.31
CA ILE A 139 -12.99 12.10 9.27
C ILE A 139 -11.80 11.18 8.99
N LEU A 140 -11.75 10.03 9.67
CA LEU A 140 -10.73 9.02 9.36
C LEU A 140 -10.82 8.47 7.94
N ALA A 141 -12.02 8.31 7.39
CA ALA A 141 -12.18 7.88 6.00
C ALA A 141 -11.57 8.90 5.04
N VAL A 142 -11.77 10.20 5.26
CA VAL A 142 -11.13 11.27 4.47
C VAL A 142 -9.61 11.23 4.65
N LEU A 143 -9.11 11.11 5.88
CA LEU A 143 -7.67 11.05 6.15
C LEU A 143 -7.03 9.80 5.53
N ALA A 144 -7.72 8.66 5.52
CA ALA A 144 -7.26 7.45 4.85
C ALA A 144 -7.15 7.65 3.33
N ALA A 145 -8.13 8.30 2.71
CA ALA A 145 -8.10 8.64 1.29
C ALA A 145 -6.93 9.59 0.96
N ILE A 146 -6.76 10.65 1.74
CA ILE A 146 -5.66 11.61 1.57
C ILE A 146 -4.31 10.93 1.74
N SER A 147 -4.13 10.10 2.78
CA SER A 147 -2.89 9.36 3.01
C SER A 147 -2.60 8.37 1.87
N THR A 148 -3.63 7.74 1.29
CA THR A 148 -3.51 6.86 0.12
C THR A 148 -3.07 7.67 -1.10
N ALA A 149 -3.70 8.81 -1.36
CA ALA A 149 -3.29 9.70 -2.45
C ALA A 149 -1.85 10.18 -2.28
N ALA A 150 -1.44 10.56 -1.07
CA ALA A 150 -0.07 10.97 -0.76
C ALA A 150 0.95 9.85 -0.99
N ALA A 151 0.63 8.62 -0.57
CA ALA A 151 1.49 7.46 -0.79
C ALA A 151 1.65 7.14 -2.29
N MET A 152 0.56 7.21 -3.06
CA MET A 152 0.60 7.04 -4.51
C MET A 152 1.40 8.16 -5.19
N ALA A 153 1.19 9.42 -4.82
CA ALA A 153 1.92 10.56 -5.37
C ALA A 153 3.42 10.54 -5.02
N ALA A 154 3.79 9.92 -3.90
CA ALA A 154 5.18 9.71 -3.50
C ALA A 154 5.87 8.61 -4.30
N ALA A 155 5.16 7.72 -5.00
CA ALA A 155 5.76 6.65 -5.80
C ALA A 155 6.64 7.21 -6.94
N PRO A 156 7.85 6.67 -7.18
CA PRO A 156 8.73 7.14 -8.25
C PRO A 156 8.18 6.78 -9.63
N HIS A 157 8.43 7.65 -10.60
CA HIS A 157 8.23 7.43 -12.03
C HIS A 157 6.81 7.00 -12.45
N MET A 158 5.87 7.94 -12.40
CA MET A 158 4.57 7.77 -13.02
C MET A 158 4.49 8.57 -14.33
N SER A 159 3.87 7.98 -15.38
CA SER A 159 3.52 8.73 -16.57
C SER A 159 2.48 9.81 -16.22
N GLU A 160 2.63 11.03 -16.73
CA GLU A 160 1.70 12.13 -16.43
C GLU A 160 0.25 11.79 -16.76
N GLN A 161 0.03 11.11 -17.89
CA GLN A 161 -1.30 10.74 -18.36
C GLN A 161 -2.02 9.74 -17.43
N ALA A 162 -1.29 8.80 -16.81
CA ALA A 162 -1.86 7.83 -15.89
C ALA A 162 -1.87 8.31 -14.41
N ARG A 163 -1.15 9.39 -14.11
CA ARG A 163 -0.91 9.85 -12.74
C ARG A 163 -2.19 10.13 -11.96
N LEU A 164 -3.11 10.87 -12.55
CA LEU A 164 -4.38 11.20 -11.89
C LEU A 164 -5.20 9.94 -11.57
N MET A 165 -5.30 9.01 -12.53
CA MET A 165 -6.04 7.76 -12.33
C MET A 165 -5.40 6.89 -11.26
N ILE A 166 -4.06 6.76 -11.28
CA ILE A 166 -3.30 5.96 -10.31
C ILE A 166 -3.41 6.54 -8.90
N ILE A 167 -3.59 7.84 -8.74
CA ILE A 167 -3.76 8.50 -7.44
C ILE A 167 -5.21 8.47 -7.00
N LEU A 168 -6.14 8.89 -7.87
CA LEU A 168 -7.54 9.11 -7.49
C LEU A 168 -8.32 7.82 -7.30
N VAL A 169 -8.13 6.83 -8.20
CA VAL A 169 -8.90 5.59 -8.11
C VAL A 169 -8.65 4.84 -6.80
N PRO A 170 -7.40 4.57 -6.35
CA PRO A 170 -7.16 3.94 -5.06
C PRO A 170 -7.61 4.81 -3.88
N ALA A 171 -7.49 6.15 -3.97
CA ALA A 171 -7.93 7.05 -2.91
C ALA A 171 -9.45 7.01 -2.73
N ILE A 172 -10.23 7.03 -3.83
CA ILE A 172 -11.68 6.91 -3.79
C ILE A 172 -12.11 5.54 -3.26
N LEU A 173 -11.49 4.46 -3.73
CA LEU A 173 -11.76 3.12 -3.23
C LEU A 173 -11.45 3.00 -1.74
N CYS A 174 -10.34 3.58 -1.30
CA CYS A 174 -9.97 3.62 0.13
C CYS A 174 -11.00 4.42 0.94
N PHE A 175 -11.46 5.57 0.44
CA PHE A 175 -12.50 6.36 1.09
C PHE A 175 -13.79 5.55 1.28
N VAL A 176 -14.30 4.97 0.19
CA VAL A 176 -15.53 4.16 0.23
C VAL A 176 -15.38 2.97 1.18
N ALA A 177 -14.26 2.26 1.13
CA ALA A 177 -13.98 1.15 2.02
C ALA A 177 -13.90 1.60 3.49
N ALA A 178 -13.22 2.72 3.79
CA ALA A 178 -13.07 3.24 5.13
C ALA A 178 -14.37 3.72 5.77
N LEU A 179 -15.39 4.08 4.97
CA LEU A 179 -16.74 4.36 5.46
C LEU A 179 -17.46 3.13 6.03
N HIS A 180 -16.99 1.92 5.68
CA HIS A 180 -17.61 0.65 6.08
C HIS A 180 -16.74 -0.13 7.09
N PHE A 181 -15.45 0.15 7.15
CA PHE A 181 -14.55 -0.49 8.10
C PHE A 181 -14.46 0.27 9.42
N SER A 182 -14.03 -0.43 10.48
CA SER A 182 -13.80 0.18 11.79
C SER A 182 -12.71 1.26 11.73
N SER A 183 -12.83 2.27 12.59
CA SER A 183 -11.82 3.35 12.73
C SER A 183 -10.42 2.82 13.05
N GLY A 184 -10.32 1.69 13.76
CA GLY A 184 -9.04 1.05 14.02
C GLY A 184 -8.36 0.55 12.75
N VAL A 185 -9.12 0.00 11.79
CA VAL A 185 -8.59 -0.39 10.47
C VAL A 185 -8.21 0.83 9.65
N ALA A 186 -8.99 1.91 9.72
CA ALA A 186 -8.64 3.18 9.06
C ALA A 186 -7.34 3.76 9.63
N LEU A 187 -7.11 3.73 10.96
CA LEU A 187 -5.85 4.12 11.58
C LEU A 187 -4.67 3.28 11.08
N TYR A 188 -4.84 1.97 11.00
CA TYR A 188 -3.85 1.08 10.41
C TYR A 188 -3.53 1.49 8.95
N TRP A 189 -4.55 1.78 8.16
CA TRP A 189 -4.38 2.20 6.77
C TRP A 189 -3.61 3.51 6.64
N ILE A 190 -4.01 4.53 7.42
CA ILE A 190 -3.33 5.83 7.46
C ILE A 190 -1.85 5.63 7.83
N THR A 191 -1.57 4.92 8.92
CA THR A 191 -0.20 4.65 9.40
C THR A 191 0.63 3.93 8.32
N THR A 192 0.05 2.92 7.68
CA THR A 192 0.69 2.17 6.60
C THR A 192 1.01 3.05 5.40
N ASN A 193 0.07 3.91 4.99
CA ASN A 193 0.24 4.81 3.85
C ASN A 193 1.28 5.89 4.13
N LEU A 194 1.27 6.48 5.32
CA LEU A 194 2.27 7.47 5.73
C LEU A 194 3.68 6.86 5.75
N PHE A 195 3.80 5.63 6.29
CA PHE A 195 5.06 4.91 6.27
C PHE A 195 5.54 4.62 4.83
N SER A 196 4.63 4.19 3.95
CA SER A 196 4.92 3.93 2.54
C SER A 196 5.32 5.21 1.80
N ALA A 197 4.66 6.34 2.08
CA ALA A 197 5.01 7.64 1.51
C ALA A 197 6.42 8.07 1.95
N ALA A 198 6.73 7.96 3.24
CA ALA A 198 8.06 8.27 3.77
C ALA A 198 9.15 7.40 3.13
N GLN A 199 8.91 6.09 3.01
CA GLN A 199 9.82 5.16 2.35
C GLN A 199 10.01 5.50 0.86
N ALA A 200 8.94 5.84 0.14
CA ALA A 200 9.02 6.24 -1.27
C ALA A 200 9.80 7.55 -1.47
N LEU A 201 9.62 8.53 -0.59
CA LEU A 201 10.38 9.79 -0.62
C LEU A 201 11.87 9.55 -0.34
N ALA A 202 12.20 8.73 0.66
CA ALA A 202 13.57 8.34 0.95
C ALA A 202 14.22 7.60 -0.24
N LEU A 203 13.47 6.71 -0.89
CA LEU A 203 13.93 6.01 -2.08
C LEU A 203 14.17 6.96 -3.26
N ARG A 204 13.27 7.92 -3.50
CA ARG A 204 13.49 8.95 -4.54
C ARG A 204 14.77 9.73 -4.29
N HIS A 205 15.05 10.09 -3.05
CA HIS A 205 16.26 10.83 -2.70
C HIS A 205 17.53 10.01 -2.97
N THR A 206 17.53 8.70 -2.63
CA THR A 206 18.66 7.81 -2.92
C THR A 206 18.88 7.62 -4.42
N LEU A 207 17.81 7.44 -5.21
CA LEU A 207 17.90 7.28 -6.66
C LEU A 207 18.41 8.55 -7.35
N ARG A 208 18.00 9.74 -6.91
CA ARG A 208 18.52 11.01 -7.42
C ARG A 208 20.01 11.17 -7.15
N ARG A 209 20.47 10.82 -5.95
CA ARG A 209 21.91 10.86 -5.61
C ARG A 209 22.75 9.87 -6.42
N ALA A 210 22.18 8.72 -6.78
CA ALA A 210 22.82 7.70 -7.59
C ALA A 210 22.81 8.02 -9.11
N GLY A 211 22.24 9.15 -9.53
CA GLY A 211 22.13 9.52 -10.96
C GLY A 211 21.22 8.59 -11.79
N THR A 212 20.36 7.81 -11.14
CA THR A 212 19.47 6.82 -11.78
C THR A 212 18.02 7.32 -11.89
N ALA A 213 17.73 8.56 -11.49
CA ALA A 213 16.41 9.19 -11.52
C ALA A 213 16.25 10.09 -12.75
#